data_df238c79e4b61ee02000a21965cec3e7
#
_entry.id   df238c79e4b61ee02000a21965cec3e7
#
_cell.length_a   1.000
_cell.length_b   1.000
_cell.length_c   1.000
_cell.angle_alpha   90.00
_cell.angle_beta   90.00
_cell.angle_gamma   90.00
#
_symmetry.space_group_name_H-M   'P 1'
#
loop_
_entity.id
_entity.type
_entity.pdbx_description
1 polymer ?
#
loop_
_entity_poly.entity_id
_entity_poly.type
_entity_poly.pdbx_seq_one_letter_code
_entity_poly.pdbx_strand_id
1 'polypeptide(L)'
;MCIRDRDWYVNGNAPGGENSSGIPRDELREVTFLRALYSRRQLVEVMTEFWHNHFNVYADTSSWVRATLPHLDVLIRRNVFGKFRRLLEEVTMSTSMLRYLDNYTNRSAGPNENFSRELFELHTLGSENYLGVMRQSDVPLDGDGRPIGYVDDDIFESTACFTGWSFSYGTESDGDTGLFYYRPDWHDRFQKTVLGVFMPANQADLQDGRDVLDALASHPGTGRHIARKLCQRLISDDPPQNVVDAAAAVFTEKWQAPNQIEQVLETILLSSEFLTTWGEKVKRPFEIATSALRAGNCTWIPGVDSGDTWDFMWRYNGTGQRPFGWPSPNGYPDTRDAWESMTPRVMSWR
;
A
#
# COMPACT_ATOMS: atom_id res chain seq x y z
N MET A 1 -6.93 13.34 -8.36
CA MET A 1 -8.40 13.17 -8.45
C MET A 1 -8.91 14.18 -9.47
N CYS A 2 -9.52 13.72 -10.53
CA CYS A 2 -10.22 14.61 -11.47
C CYS A 2 -11.43 15.21 -10.74
N ILE A 3 -11.73 16.50 -10.95
CA ILE A 3 -12.91 17.17 -10.37
C ILE A 3 -14.17 16.36 -10.70
N ARG A 4 -14.21 15.72 -11.86
CA ARG A 4 -15.28 14.87 -12.35
C ARG A 4 -15.57 13.66 -11.44
N ASP A 5 -14.52 13.00 -10.89
CA ASP A 5 -14.68 11.80 -10.05
C ASP A 5 -15.29 12.13 -8.69
N ARG A 6 -14.96 13.31 -8.14
CA ARG A 6 -15.52 13.82 -6.90
C ARG A 6 -17.01 14.16 -7.02
N ASP A 7 -17.37 14.84 -8.10
CA ASP A 7 -18.77 15.26 -8.33
C ASP A 7 -19.70 14.07 -8.60
N TRP A 8 -19.21 13.03 -9.26
CA TRP A 8 -19.97 11.80 -9.50
C TRP A 8 -20.31 11.07 -8.22
N TYR A 9 -19.38 11.06 -7.28
CA TYR A 9 -19.55 10.35 -6.03
C TYR A 9 -20.41 11.11 -5.02
N VAL A 10 -20.15 12.40 -4.85
CA VAL A 10 -20.84 13.27 -3.87
C VAL A 10 -22.30 13.52 -4.26
N ASN A 11 -22.63 13.61 -5.53
CA ASN A 11 -23.96 14.03 -5.98
C ASN A 11 -24.84 12.89 -6.52
N GLY A 12 -24.38 11.64 -6.54
CA GLY A 12 -25.15 10.51 -7.09
C GLY A 12 -25.53 10.65 -8.58
N ASN A 13 -24.96 11.64 -9.26
CA ASN A 13 -25.29 12.04 -10.63
C ASN A 13 -24.36 11.44 -11.68
N ALA A 14 -23.78 10.27 -11.39
CA ALA A 14 -22.94 9.62 -12.38
C ALA A 14 -23.77 9.26 -13.65
N PRO A 15 -23.26 9.57 -14.84
CA PRO A 15 -23.89 9.13 -16.07
C PRO A 15 -23.90 7.60 -16.11
N GLY A 16 -25.08 6.96 -16.04
CA GLY A 16 -25.19 5.51 -16.20
C GLY A 16 -25.77 4.72 -15.03
N GLY A 17 -26.25 5.36 -13.95
CA GLY A 17 -26.96 4.69 -12.86
C GLY A 17 -26.04 3.94 -11.88
N GLU A 18 -26.54 2.93 -11.17
CA GLU A 18 -25.89 2.23 -10.05
C GLU A 18 -24.49 1.61 -10.33
N ASN A 19 -24.13 1.38 -11.59
CA ASN A 19 -22.82 0.83 -12.01
C ASN A 19 -21.71 1.88 -12.21
N SER A 20 -22.00 3.14 -12.08
CA SER A 20 -21.07 4.25 -12.34
C SER A 20 -19.87 4.31 -11.39
N SER A 21 -19.98 3.77 -10.17
CA SER A 21 -18.85 3.69 -9.22
C SER A 21 -17.68 2.81 -9.73
N GLY A 22 -17.90 1.98 -10.73
CA GLY A 22 -16.87 1.17 -11.37
C GLY A 22 -15.98 1.92 -12.35
N ILE A 23 -16.47 3.03 -12.93
CA ILE A 23 -15.75 3.78 -13.97
C ILE A 23 -14.37 4.28 -13.49
N PRO A 24 -14.22 4.95 -12.33
CA PRO A 24 -12.90 5.42 -11.88
C PRO A 24 -11.88 4.29 -11.71
N ARG A 25 -12.31 3.14 -11.21
CA ARG A 25 -11.48 1.94 -11.08
C ARG A 25 -11.02 1.43 -12.44
N ASP A 26 -11.92 1.32 -13.42
CA ASP A 26 -11.61 0.75 -14.73
C ASP A 26 -10.75 1.71 -15.55
N GLU A 27 -11.00 3.00 -15.51
CA GLU A 27 -10.11 4.03 -16.07
C GLU A 27 -8.71 3.97 -15.43
N LEU A 28 -8.61 3.76 -14.12
CA LEU A 28 -7.32 3.61 -13.45
C LEU A 28 -6.57 2.37 -13.95
N ARG A 29 -7.25 1.24 -14.14
CA ARG A 29 -6.66 0.01 -14.70
C ARG A 29 -6.09 0.26 -16.10
N GLU A 30 -6.84 0.92 -16.98
CA GLU A 30 -6.40 1.29 -18.33
C GLU A 30 -5.20 2.24 -18.29
N VAL A 31 -5.26 3.29 -17.47
CA VAL A 31 -4.18 4.26 -17.31
C VAL A 31 -2.92 3.60 -16.74
N THR A 32 -3.04 2.57 -15.90
CA THR A 32 -1.89 1.80 -15.39
C THR A 32 -1.15 1.12 -16.54
N PHE A 33 -1.85 0.47 -17.47
CA PHE A 33 -1.23 -0.08 -18.68
C PHE A 33 -0.62 1.01 -19.57
N LEU A 34 -1.36 2.10 -19.84
CA LEU A 34 -0.82 3.21 -20.64
C LEU A 34 0.49 3.76 -20.10
N ARG A 35 0.55 3.98 -18.78
CA ARG A 35 1.76 4.47 -18.12
C ARG A 35 2.90 3.45 -18.22
N ALA A 36 2.64 2.17 -17.99
CA ALA A 36 3.63 1.12 -18.14
C ALA A 36 4.16 1.02 -19.58
N LEU A 37 3.32 1.29 -20.59
CA LEU A 37 3.71 1.25 -22.00
C LEU A 37 4.48 2.49 -22.45
N TYR A 38 4.00 3.69 -22.10
CA TYR A 38 4.46 4.93 -22.74
C TYR A 38 5.23 5.88 -21.84
N SER A 39 5.21 5.68 -20.51
CA SER A 39 5.98 6.54 -19.61
C SER A 39 7.48 6.45 -19.90
N ARG A 40 8.13 7.61 -19.97
CA ARG A 40 9.60 7.70 -19.98
C ARG A 40 10.22 7.51 -18.59
N ARG A 41 9.39 7.60 -17.55
CA ARG A 41 9.81 7.47 -16.15
C ARG A 41 9.46 6.09 -15.61
N GLN A 42 10.04 5.04 -16.21
CA GLN A 42 9.68 3.66 -15.88
C GLN A 42 9.89 3.30 -14.41
N LEU A 43 10.93 3.82 -13.75
CA LEU A 43 11.14 3.58 -12.32
C LEU A 43 9.97 4.13 -11.47
N VAL A 44 9.36 5.25 -11.86
CA VAL A 44 8.14 5.76 -11.19
C VAL A 44 7.00 4.75 -11.30
N GLU A 45 6.81 4.14 -12.48
CA GLU A 45 5.72 3.17 -12.69
C GLU A 45 5.96 1.87 -11.91
N VAL A 46 7.20 1.36 -11.92
CA VAL A 46 7.59 0.16 -11.14
C VAL A 46 7.39 0.40 -9.65
N MET A 47 7.81 1.55 -9.14
CA MET A 47 7.67 1.88 -7.72
C MET A 47 6.23 2.20 -7.32
N THR A 48 5.44 2.77 -8.22
CA THR A 48 4.00 2.96 -7.98
C THR A 48 3.30 1.61 -7.85
N GLU A 49 3.59 0.67 -8.74
CA GLU A 49 3.04 -0.70 -8.69
C GLU A 49 3.50 -1.42 -7.42
N PHE A 50 4.78 -1.29 -7.05
CA PHE A 50 5.32 -1.84 -5.81
C PHE A 50 4.55 -1.35 -4.57
N TRP A 51 4.35 -0.04 -4.43
CA TRP A 51 3.65 0.52 -3.28
C TRP A 51 2.16 0.19 -3.28
N HIS A 52 1.50 0.14 -4.45
CA HIS A 52 0.13 -0.36 -4.55
C HIS A 52 0.00 -1.82 -4.14
N ASN A 53 1.01 -2.63 -4.43
CA ASN A 53 1.03 -4.02 -4.03
C ASN A 53 1.38 -4.19 -2.54
N HIS A 54 2.26 -3.33 -2.01
CA HIS A 54 2.64 -3.31 -0.60
C HIS A 54 1.48 -2.86 0.31
N PHE A 55 0.80 -1.78 -0.06
CA PHE A 55 -0.42 -1.29 0.60
C PHE A 55 -1.67 -1.79 -0.12
N ASN A 56 -1.75 -3.07 -0.37
CA ASN A 56 -2.78 -3.60 -1.25
C ASN A 56 -4.18 -3.22 -0.78
N VAL A 57 -4.96 -2.70 -1.72
CA VAL A 57 -6.39 -2.43 -1.56
C VAL A 57 -7.14 -3.14 -2.68
N TYR A 58 -7.99 -4.08 -2.32
CA TYR A 58 -8.81 -4.80 -3.30
C TYR A 58 -9.88 -3.88 -3.89
N ALA A 59 -9.73 -3.56 -5.17
CA ALA A 59 -10.56 -2.57 -5.86
C ALA A 59 -12.06 -2.90 -5.89
N ASP A 60 -12.40 -4.17 -5.80
CA ASP A 60 -13.80 -4.63 -5.91
C ASP A 60 -14.49 -4.84 -4.54
N THR A 61 -13.85 -4.44 -3.42
CA THR A 61 -14.40 -4.55 -2.07
C THR A 61 -15.72 -3.79 -1.91
N SER A 62 -15.80 -2.55 -2.39
CA SER A 62 -16.99 -1.71 -2.23
C SER A 62 -17.06 -0.61 -3.30
N SER A 63 -18.22 0.04 -3.40
CA SER A 63 -18.40 1.21 -4.28
C SER A 63 -17.47 2.36 -3.87
N TRP A 64 -17.26 2.58 -2.56
CA TRP A 64 -16.35 3.58 -2.04
C TRP A 64 -14.91 3.35 -2.51
N VAL A 65 -14.41 2.13 -2.37
CA VAL A 65 -13.06 1.78 -2.84
C VAL A 65 -12.93 2.00 -4.34
N ARG A 66 -13.90 1.52 -5.13
CA ARG A 66 -13.89 1.73 -6.60
C ARG A 66 -13.80 3.19 -6.99
N ALA A 67 -14.54 4.06 -6.31
CA ALA A 67 -14.58 5.49 -6.61
C ALA A 67 -13.32 6.24 -6.14
N THR A 68 -12.73 5.85 -5.01
CA THR A 68 -11.62 6.60 -4.39
C THR A 68 -10.22 6.04 -4.69
N LEU A 69 -10.13 4.87 -5.35
CA LEU A 69 -8.86 4.24 -5.73
C LEU A 69 -7.95 5.15 -6.58
N PRO A 70 -8.46 5.95 -7.56
CA PRO A 70 -7.61 6.91 -8.26
C PRO A 70 -6.98 7.98 -7.35
N HIS A 71 -7.65 8.34 -6.27
CA HIS A 71 -7.06 9.25 -5.27
C HIS A 71 -5.89 8.58 -4.54
N LEU A 72 -6.05 7.31 -4.14
CA LEU A 72 -4.95 6.54 -3.56
C LEU A 72 -3.75 6.43 -4.53
N ASP A 73 -3.98 6.22 -5.84
CA ASP A 73 -2.91 6.21 -6.85
C ASP A 73 -2.14 7.55 -6.86
N VAL A 74 -2.84 8.67 -6.80
CA VAL A 74 -2.20 10.00 -6.74
C VAL A 74 -1.37 10.17 -5.46
N LEU A 75 -1.87 9.72 -4.29
CA LEU A 75 -1.14 9.77 -3.02
C LEU A 75 0.15 8.95 -3.08
N ILE A 76 0.07 7.74 -3.59
CA ILE A 76 1.23 6.86 -3.76
C ILE A 76 2.24 7.49 -4.73
N ARG A 77 1.81 7.90 -5.93
CA ARG A 77 2.68 8.46 -6.96
C ARG A 77 3.49 9.66 -6.52
N ARG A 78 2.89 10.58 -5.77
CA ARG A 78 3.60 11.77 -5.29
C ARG A 78 4.65 11.47 -4.21
N ASN A 79 4.58 10.28 -3.58
CA ASN A 79 5.47 9.87 -2.50
C ASN A 79 6.41 8.70 -2.88
N VAL A 80 6.42 8.23 -4.14
CA VAL A 80 7.13 6.99 -4.54
C VAL A 80 8.61 6.99 -4.19
N PHE A 81 9.27 8.16 -4.10
CA PHE A 81 10.67 8.36 -3.76
C PHE A 81 10.85 9.21 -2.50
N GLY A 82 9.75 9.55 -1.84
CA GLY A 82 9.72 10.47 -0.73
C GLY A 82 10.06 9.84 0.62
N LYS A 83 9.51 10.43 1.67
CA LYS A 83 9.59 9.94 3.04
C LYS A 83 8.55 8.85 3.28
N PHE A 84 8.97 7.66 3.72
CA PHE A 84 8.06 6.52 3.99
C PHE A 84 6.99 6.88 5.03
N ARG A 85 7.37 7.55 6.10
CA ARG A 85 6.44 7.99 7.15
C ARG A 85 5.28 8.84 6.60
N ARG A 86 5.57 9.70 5.61
CA ARG A 86 4.54 10.50 4.95
C ARG A 86 3.64 9.63 4.06
N LEU A 87 4.24 8.76 3.26
CA LEU A 87 3.50 7.80 2.44
C LEU A 87 2.56 6.95 3.30
N LEU A 88 3.07 6.44 4.43
CA LEU A 88 2.31 5.63 5.38
C LEU A 88 1.09 6.39 5.95
N GLU A 89 1.26 7.65 6.40
CA GLU A 89 0.14 8.46 6.91
C GLU A 89 -0.90 8.76 5.84
N GLU A 90 -0.48 9.15 4.65
CA GLU A 90 -1.41 9.48 3.55
C GLU A 90 -2.19 8.26 3.08
N VAL A 91 -1.57 7.07 3.05
CA VAL A 91 -2.26 5.81 2.75
C VAL A 91 -3.24 5.45 3.86
N THR A 92 -2.82 5.55 5.13
CA THR A 92 -3.68 5.30 6.31
C THR A 92 -4.92 6.20 6.31
N MET A 93 -4.77 7.47 5.94
CA MET A 93 -5.88 8.43 5.88
C MET A 93 -6.70 8.33 4.59
N SER A 94 -6.29 7.49 3.62
CA SER A 94 -7.05 7.35 2.38
C SER A 94 -8.37 6.62 2.62
N THR A 95 -9.44 7.11 2.02
CA THR A 95 -10.77 6.48 2.10
C THR A 95 -10.76 5.03 1.62
N SER A 96 -9.95 4.73 0.59
CA SER A 96 -9.79 3.37 0.08
C SER A 96 -9.24 2.42 1.15
N MET A 97 -8.20 2.81 1.89
CA MET A 97 -7.60 2.00 2.96
C MET A 97 -8.53 1.92 4.16
N LEU A 98 -9.06 3.07 4.63
CA LEU A 98 -9.99 3.11 5.75
C LEU A 98 -11.21 2.20 5.53
N ARG A 99 -11.71 2.15 4.31
CA ARG A 99 -12.86 1.31 3.94
C ARG A 99 -12.49 -0.15 3.73
N TYR A 100 -11.30 -0.42 3.17
CA TYR A 100 -10.85 -1.79 2.87
C TYR A 100 -10.52 -2.58 4.14
N LEU A 101 -9.83 -1.97 5.10
CA LEU A 101 -9.47 -2.59 6.37
C LEU A 101 -10.40 -2.20 7.54
N ASP A 102 -11.56 -1.61 7.23
CA ASP A 102 -12.66 -1.30 8.15
C ASP A 102 -12.31 -0.35 9.31
N ASN A 103 -11.17 0.35 9.27
CA ASN A 103 -10.84 1.32 10.32
C ASN A 103 -11.86 2.47 10.41
N TYR A 104 -12.59 2.75 9.34
CA TYR A 104 -13.64 3.77 9.34
C TYR A 104 -14.75 3.49 10.38
N THR A 105 -14.86 2.27 10.89
CA THR A 105 -15.80 1.86 11.96
C THR A 105 -15.17 1.81 13.34
N ASN A 106 -13.84 1.98 13.42
CA ASN A 106 -13.08 1.83 14.64
C ASN A 106 -13.39 2.97 15.63
N ARG A 107 -13.92 2.60 16.80
CA ARG A 107 -14.35 3.54 17.85
C ARG A 107 -14.11 2.94 19.24
N SER A 108 -13.93 3.79 20.25
CA SER A 108 -13.67 3.35 21.64
C SER A 108 -14.73 2.40 22.20
N ALA A 109 -16.00 2.57 21.81
CA ALA A 109 -17.11 1.70 22.25
C ALA A 109 -17.16 0.34 21.53
N GLY A 110 -16.36 0.13 20.49
CA GLY A 110 -16.29 -1.11 19.70
C GLY A 110 -15.06 -1.06 18.80
N PRO A 111 -13.87 -1.31 19.38
CA PRO A 111 -12.63 -1.27 18.62
C PRO A 111 -12.59 -2.34 17.53
N ASN A 112 -11.99 -1.98 16.38
CA ASN A 112 -11.76 -2.89 15.25
C ASN A 112 -10.26 -2.96 14.96
N GLU A 113 -9.64 -4.09 15.25
CA GLU A 113 -8.18 -4.27 15.16
C GLU A 113 -7.66 -4.55 13.75
N ASN A 114 -8.55 -4.83 12.78
CA ASN A 114 -8.15 -5.30 11.46
C ASN A 114 -7.08 -4.40 10.82
N PHE A 115 -7.31 -3.10 10.79
CA PHE A 115 -6.33 -2.15 10.25
C PHE A 115 -5.00 -2.16 11.02
N SER A 116 -5.03 -2.13 12.35
CA SER A 116 -3.82 -2.11 13.16
C SER A 116 -2.99 -3.38 12.98
N ARG A 117 -3.62 -4.54 12.89
CA ARG A 117 -2.94 -5.81 12.65
C ARG A 117 -2.21 -5.77 11.30
N GLU A 118 -2.87 -5.39 10.23
CA GLU A 118 -2.26 -5.30 8.90
C GLU A 118 -1.19 -4.19 8.83
N LEU A 119 -1.37 -3.09 9.57
CA LEU A 119 -0.37 -2.03 9.68
C LEU A 119 0.96 -2.54 10.22
N PHE A 120 0.93 -3.38 11.27
CA PHE A 120 2.12 -3.99 11.85
C PHE A 120 2.67 -5.12 11.00
N GLU A 121 1.81 -6.05 10.58
CA GLU A 121 2.18 -7.31 9.96
C GLU A 121 2.59 -7.17 8.49
N LEU A 122 1.92 -6.31 7.72
CA LEU A 122 2.16 -6.20 6.27
C LEU A 122 2.77 -4.88 5.85
N HIS A 123 2.38 -3.78 6.50
CA HIS A 123 2.74 -2.44 6.03
C HIS A 123 4.02 -1.91 6.66
N THR A 124 4.44 -2.44 7.82
CA THR A 124 5.62 -1.92 8.54
C THR A 124 6.55 -3.02 9.01
N LEU A 125 6.40 -3.53 10.23
CA LEU A 125 7.36 -4.43 10.87
C LEU A 125 7.50 -5.79 10.18
N GLY A 126 6.42 -6.29 9.58
CA GLY A 126 6.40 -7.64 9.03
C GLY A 126 6.04 -8.71 10.07
N SER A 127 5.45 -9.82 9.61
CA SER A 127 5.10 -10.96 10.46
C SER A 127 6.33 -11.62 11.11
N GLU A 128 7.49 -11.45 10.51
CA GLU A 128 8.78 -11.95 11.06
C GLU A 128 9.20 -11.30 12.35
N ASN A 129 8.65 -10.13 12.69
CA ASN A 129 8.91 -9.42 13.96
C ASN A 129 7.76 -9.58 14.96
N TYR A 130 6.77 -10.42 14.69
CA TYR A 130 5.71 -10.75 15.64
C TYR A 130 6.20 -11.77 16.68
N LEU A 131 6.12 -11.41 17.96
CA LEU A 131 6.63 -12.21 19.07
C LEU A 131 5.55 -13.01 19.81
N GLY A 132 4.31 -12.93 19.32
CA GLY A 132 3.19 -13.69 19.88
C GLY A 132 2.50 -13.02 21.07
N VAL A 133 1.86 -13.84 21.88
CA VAL A 133 1.11 -13.40 23.06
C VAL A 133 2.06 -13.34 24.26
N MET A 134 2.58 -12.15 24.54
CA MET A 134 3.37 -11.86 25.74
C MET A 134 3.08 -10.42 26.19
N ARG A 135 3.55 -10.05 27.39
CA ARG A 135 3.42 -8.66 27.85
C ARG A 135 4.45 -7.78 27.13
N GLN A 136 4.09 -6.56 26.81
CA GLN A 136 5.03 -5.57 26.24
C GLN A 136 6.30 -5.40 27.10
N SER A 137 6.17 -5.46 28.45
CA SER A 137 7.30 -5.38 29.38
C SER A 137 8.30 -6.52 29.27
N ASP A 138 7.90 -7.65 28.71
CA ASP A 138 8.72 -8.86 28.59
C ASP A 138 9.42 -8.95 27.22
N VAL A 139 9.10 -8.01 26.31
CA VAL A 139 9.74 -7.94 24.98
C VAL A 139 11.20 -7.53 25.15
N PRO A 140 12.17 -8.31 24.60
CA PRO A 140 13.56 -7.92 24.60
C PRO A 140 13.79 -6.59 23.89
N LEU A 141 14.77 -5.83 24.40
CA LEU A 141 15.16 -4.55 23.82
C LEU A 141 16.44 -4.68 22.98
N ASP A 142 16.54 -3.88 21.94
CA ASP A 142 17.77 -3.72 21.15
C ASP A 142 18.80 -2.85 21.90
N GLY A 143 19.97 -2.60 21.26
CA GLY A 143 21.04 -1.79 21.83
C GLY A 143 20.68 -0.32 22.11
N ASP A 144 19.60 0.18 21.50
CA ASP A 144 19.07 1.53 21.67
C ASP A 144 17.88 1.59 22.65
N GLY A 145 17.54 0.44 23.27
CA GLY A 145 16.44 0.34 24.23
C GLY A 145 15.05 0.27 23.59
N ARG A 146 14.95 -0.10 22.31
CA ARG A 146 13.67 -0.29 21.61
C ARG A 146 13.27 -1.77 21.65
N PRO A 147 11.97 -2.11 21.75
CA PRO A 147 11.50 -3.47 21.56
C PRO A 147 11.98 -4.04 20.21
N ILE A 148 12.47 -5.29 20.19
CA ILE A 148 12.98 -5.91 18.96
C ILE A 148 11.89 -6.32 17.97
N GLY A 149 10.63 -6.34 18.42
CA GLY A 149 9.45 -6.71 17.66
C GLY A 149 8.18 -6.28 18.38
N TYR A 150 7.04 -6.78 17.95
CA TYR A 150 5.73 -6.42 18.49
C TYR A 150 4.94 -7.64 18.98
N VAL A 151 3.97 -7.37 19.84
CA VAL A 151 3.08 -8.33 20.49
C VAL A 151 1.62 -7.96 20.31
N ASP A 152 0.69 -8.82 20.70
CA ASP A 152 -0.75 -8.53 20.59
C ASP A 152 -1.16 -7.26 21.34
N ASP A 153 -0.57 -6.99 22.51
CA ASP A 153 -0.85 -5.76 23.27
C ASP A 153 -0.53 -4.50 22.44
N ASP A 154 0.54 -4.51 21.61
CA ASP A 154 0.87 -3.39 20.72
C ASP A 154 -0.22 -3.17 19.66
N ILE A 155 -0.80 -4.25 19.15
CA ILE A 155 -1.89 -4.18 18.17
C ILE A 155 -3.15 -3.60 18.80
N PHE A 156 -3.53 -4.06 20.01
CA PHE A 156 -4.71 -3.56 20.72
C PHE A 156 -4.57 -2.08 21.12
N GLU A 157 -3.44 -1.69 21.67
CA GLU A 157 -3.14 -0.30 22.03
C GLU A 157 -3.11 0.60 20.77
N SER A 158 -2.49 0.13 19.68
CA SER A 158 -2.53 0.81 18.38
C SER A 158 -3.95 0.97 17.85
N THR A 159 -4.80 -0.06 18.01
CA THR A 159 -6.21 0.01 17.61
C THR A 159 -6.92 1.16 18.33
N ALA A 160 -6.68 1.32 19.62
CA ALA A 160 -7.22 2.44 20.39
C ALA A 160 -6.69 3.80 19.89
N CYS A 161 -5.43 3.89 19.43
CA CYS A 161 -4.83 5.10 18.86
C CYS A 161 -5.50 5.53 17.54
N PHE A 162 -5.99 4.59 16.73
CA PHE A 162 -6.65 4.86 15.45
C PHE A 162 -8.18 4.96 15.54
N THR A 163 -8.76 4.90 16.73
CA THR A 163 -10.18 5.16 16.91
C THR A 163 -10.56 6.57 16.46
N GLY A 164 -11.68 6.71 15.76
CA GLY A 164 -12.15 7.98 15.22
C GLY A 164 -11.51 8.38 13.88
N TRP A 165 -10.47 7.67 13.38
CA TRP A 165 -9.96 7.88 12.03
C TRP A 165 -10.94 7.28 11.02
N SER A 166 -11.68 8.11 10.33
CA SER A 166 -12.81 7.73 9.47
C SER A 166 -12.80 8.55 8.18
N PHE A 167 -13.89 8.49 7.44
CA PHE A 167 -14.14 9.38 6.31
C PHE A 167 -15.58 9.89 6.36
N SER A 168 -15.85 10.98 5.66
CA SER A 168 -17.20 11.59 5.59
C SER A 168 -18.13 10.73 4.73
N TYR A 169 -19.19 10.18 5.33
CA TYR A 169 -20.19 9.37 4.64
C TYR A 169 -21.58 9.53 5.30
N GLY A 170 -22.48 10.21 4.61
CA GLY A 170 -23.92 10.14 4.84
C GLY A 170 -24.51 10.78 6.11
N THR A 171 -23.72 11.28 7.06
CA THR A 171 -24.22 11.79 8.35
C THR A 171 -23.60 13.13 8.79
N GLU A 172 -22.64 13.64 8.04
CA GLU A 172 -21.91 14.86 8.38
C GLU A 172 -22.65 16.10 7.91
N SER A 173 -22.59 17.18 8.71
CA SER A 173 -23.18 18.48 8.37
C SER A 173 -22.62 19.08 7.07
N ASP A 174 -21.38 18.69 6.71
CA ASP A 174 -20.68 19.17 5.52
C ASP A 174 -20.94 18.32 4.26
N GLY A 175 -21.84 17.35 4.35
CA GLY A 175 -22.21 16.46 3.26
C GLY A 175 -21.29 15.23 3.14
N ASP A 176 -21.66 14.35 2.22
CA ASP A 176 -20.98 13.09 1.94
C ASP A 176 -19.80 13.32 0.96
N THR A 177 -18.66 13.77 1.49
CA THR A 177 -17.50 14.14 0.66
C THR A 177 -16.61 12.97 0.29
N GLY A 178 -16.71 11.85 0.99
CA GLY A 178 -15.81 10.71 0.81
C GLY A 178 -14.34 11.00 1.16
N LEU A 179 -14.05 12.10 1.86
CA LEU A 179 -12.70 12.46 2.30
C LEU A 179 -12.46 12.03 3.75
N PHE A 180 -11.18 11.93 4.13
CA PHE A 180 -10.81 11.69 5.52
C PHE A 180 -11.56 12.65 6.46
N TYR A 181 -12.12 12.09 7.52
CA TYR A 181 -12.84 12.81 8.56
C TYR A 181 -12.53 12.20 9.92
N TYR A 182 -12.00 12.99 10.84
CA TYR A 182 -11.76 12.57 12.21
C TYR A 182 -13.00 12.77 13.06
N ARG A 183 -13.36 11.75 13.86
CA ARG A 183 -14.51 11.74 14.78
C ARG A 183 -14.01 11.78 16.22
N PRO A 184 -13.90 12.98 16.84
CA PRO A 184 -13.36 13.11 18.20
C PRO A 184 -14.17 12.34 19.25
N ASP A 185 -15.48 12.21 19.04
CA ASP A 185 -16.39 11.50 19.95
C ASP A 185 -16.21 9.97 19.89
N TRP A 186 -15.53 9.47 18.88
CA TRP A 186 -15.23 8.06 18.72
C TRP A 186 -13.87 7.68 19.30
N HIS A 187 -13.01 8.67 19.52
CA HIS A 187 -11.64 8.45 19.91
C HIS A 187 -11.50 7.98 21.36
N ASP A 188 -10.63 6.99 21.58
CA ASP A 188 -10.21 6.56 22.91
C ASP A 188 -9.20 7.57 23.48
N ARG A 189 -9.53 8.15 24.64
CA ARG A 189 -8.76 9.22 25.27
C ARG A 189 -7.88 8.75 26.43
N PHE A 190 -7.82 7.45 26.69
CA PHE A 190 -6.96 6.90 27.75
C PHE A 190 -5.50 6.89 27.31
N GLN A 191 -4.60 6.71 28.30
CA GLN A 191 -3.19 6.50 28.02
C GLN A 191 -2.96 5.17 27.30
N LYS A 192 -1.94 5.13 26.44
CA LYS A 192 -1.58 3.95 25.64
C LYS A 192 -0.07 3.76 25.63
N THR A 193 0.39 2.54 25.32
CA THR A 193 1.81 2.27 25.07
C THR A 193 1.92 1.39 23.83
N VAL A 194 2.69 1.81 22.85
CA VAL A 194 2.91 1.06 21.61
C VAL A 194 4.39 1.02 21.29
N LEU A 195 4.98 -0.17 21.11
CA LEU A 195 6.41 -0.35 20.86
C LEU A 195 7.30 0.41 21.88
N GLY A 196 6.91 0.39 23.15
CA GLY A 196 7.61 1.09 24.23
C GLY A 196 7.41 2.61 24.25
N VAL A 197 6.68 3.20 23.31
CA VAL A 197 6.35 4.63 23.28
C VAL A 197 5.10 4.88 24.12
N PHE A 198 5.24 5.62 25.21
CA PHE A 198 4.12 6.03 26.06
C PHE A 198 3.39 7.24 25.48
N MET A 199 2.08 7.13 25.37
CA MET A 199 1.16 8.18 24.90
C MET A 199 0.25 8.58 26.05
N PRO A 200 0.34 9.84 26.56
CA PRO A 200 -0.47 10.28 27.69
C PRO A 200 -1.94 10.40 27.30
N ALA A 201 -2.81 10.30 28.31
CA ALA A 201 -4.24 10.47 28.13
C ALA A 201 -4.58 11.89 27.63
N ASN A 202 -5.65 12.01 26.84
CA ASN A 202 -6.18 13.26 26.30
C ASN A 202 -5.20 14.05 25.42
N GLN A 203 -4.41 13.36 24.57
CA GLN A 203 -3.61 14.03 23.56
C GLN A 203 -4.50 14.84 22.58
N ALA A 204 -3.84 15.70 21.81
CA ALA A 204 -4.50 16.43 20.72
C ALA A 204 -5.06 15.46 19.66
N ASP A 205 -6.06 15.92 18.93
CA ASP A 205 -6.68 15.15 17.86
C ASP A 205 -5.64 14.58 16.88
N LEU A 206 -5.80 13.31 16.53
CA LEU A 206 -4.91 12.54 15.65
C LEU A 206 -3.51 12.23 16.22
N GLN A 207 -3.10 12.79 17.35
CA GLN A 207 -1.72 12.69 17.83
C GLN A 207 -1.34 11.25 18.18
N ASP A 208 -2.21 10.50 18.86
CA ASP A 208 -1.97 9.10 19.20
C ASP A 208 -1.62 8.25 17.97
N GLY A 209 -2.44 8.34 16.93
CA GLY A 209 -2.19 7.63 15.68
C GLY A 209 -0.90 8.08 14.98
N ARG A 210 -0.56 9.38 15.04
CA ARG A 210 0.70 9.90 14.48
C ARG A 210 1.91 9.40 15.23
N ASP A 211 1.84 9.30 16.57
CA ASP A 211 2.92 8.75 17.39
C ASP A 211 3.16 7.26 17.09
N VAL A 212 2.09 6.48 16.85
CA VAL A 212 2.21 5.09 16.37
C VAL A 212 2.89 5.03 15.01
N LEU A 213 2.46 5.88 14.04
CA LEU A 213 3.08 5.90 12.72
C LEU A 213 4.55 6.33 12.76
N ASP A 214 4.93 7.23 13.66
CA ASP A 214 6.33 7.63 13.88
C ASP A 214 7.15 6.48 14.47
N ALA A 215 6.62 5.79 15.49
CA ALA A 215 7.26 4.62 16.10
C ALA A 215 7.50 3.52 15.06
N LEU A 216 6.49 3.17 14.26
CA LEU A 216 6.57 2.16 13.21
C LEU A 216 7.53 2.55 12.09
N ALA A 217 7.45 3.77 11.57
CA ALA A 217 8.29 4.21 10.45
C ALA A 217 9.77 4.35 10.80
N SER A 218 10.10 4.61 12.08
CA SER A 218 11.48 4.73 12.56
C SER A 218 12.07 3.39 13.04
N HIS A 219 11.26 2.35 13.14
CA HIS A 219 11.69 1.07 13.71
C HIS A 219 12.64 0.31 12.77
N PRO A 220 13.78 -0.22 13.25
CA PRO A 220 14.71 -1.00 12.42
C PRO A 220 14.08 -2.25 11.77
N GLY A 221 13.08 -2.85 12.42
CA GLY A 221 12.27 -3.94 11.86
C GLY A 221 11.57 -3.54 10.57
N THR A 222 10.95 -2.36 10.56
CA THR A 222 10.34 -1.80 9.33
C THR A 222 11.37 -1.58 8.23
N GLY A 223 12.54 -1.04 8.60
CA GLY A 223 13.65 -0.89 7.65
C GLY A 223 14.05 -2.20 6.98
N ARG A 224 14.20 -3.27 7.76
CA ARG A 224 14.52 -4.62 7.24
C ARG A 224 13.41 -5.19 6.38
N HIS A 225 12.16 -5.09 6.81
CA HIS A 225 10.99 -5.59 6.07
C HIS A 225 10.86 -4.91 4.70
N ILE A 226 10.87 -3.58 4.67
CA ILE A 226 10.75 -2.80 3.42
C ILE A 226 11.97 -3.01 2.51
N ALA A 227 13.19 -2.99 3.05
CA ALA A 227 14.40 -3.24 2.27
C ALA A 227 14.40 -4.63 1.63
N ARG A 228 14.01 -5.68 2.38
CA ARG A 228 13.87 -7.04 1.85
C ARG A 228 12.87 -7.10 0.71
N LYS A 229 11.67 -6.51 0.86
CA LYS A 229 10.66 -6.46 -0.20
C LYS A 229 11.15 -5.71 -1.44
N LEU A 230 11.86 -4.59 -1.27
CA LEU A 230 12.45 -3.84 -2.39
C LEU A 230 13.55 -4.64 -3.11
N CYS A 231 14.45 -5.27 -2.36
CA CYS A 231 15.48 -6.13 -2.93
C CYS A 231 14.87 -7.36 -3.63
N GLN A 232 13.84 -7.95 -3.03
CA GLN A 232 13.09 -9.05 -3.66
C GLN A 232 12.44 -8.62 -4.97
N ARG A 233 11.86 -7.42 -5.01
CA ARG A 233 11.26 -6.86 -6.22
C ARG A 233 12.27 -6.56 -7.33
N LEU A 234 13.45 -6.07 -6.98
CA LEU A 234 14.40 -5.49 -7.93
C LEU A 234 15.55 -6.41 -8.30
N ILE A 235 15.96 -7.32 -7.42
CA ILE A 235 17.16 -8.16 -7.60
C ILE A 235 16.76 -9.63 -7.88
N SER A 236 16.26 -10.35 -6.87
CA SER A 236 15.92 -11.77 -6.98
C SER A 236 14.91 -12.18 -5.91
N ASP A 237 14.31 -13.35 -6.05
CA ASP A 237 13.34 -13.88 -5.07
C ASP A 237 13.95 -14.11 -3.69
N ASP A 238 15.26 -14.45 -3.65
CA ASP A 238 16.06 -14.54 -2.43
C ASP A 238 17.27 -13.59 -2.55
N PRO A 239 17.08 -12.30 -2.22
CA PRO A 239 18.14 -11.31 -2.41
C PRO A 239 19.28 -11.51 -1.41
N PRO A 240 20.54 -11.29 -1.80
CA PRO A 240 21.69 -11.37 -0.90
C PRO A 240 21.53 -10.49 0.34
N GLN A 241 21.85 -11.06 1.51
CA GLN A 241 21.58 -10.40 2.79
C GLN A 241 22.35 -9.08 2.97
N ASN A 242 23.57 -8.98 2.44
CA ASN A 242 24.38 -7.76 2.53
C ASN A 242 23.73 -6.52 1.90
N VAL A 243 23.08 -6.67 0.72
CA VAL A 243 22.36 -5.54 0.10
C VAL A 243 21.06 -5.22 0.85
N VAL A 244 20.36 -6.22 1.39
CA VAL A 244 19.21 -6.02 2.25
C VAL A 244 19.59 -5.24 3.51
N ASP A 245 20.69 -5.62 4.16
CA ASP A 245 21.17 -4.95 5.37
C ASP A 245 21.61 -3.51 5.11
N ALA A 246 22.33 -3.28 3.99
CA ALA A 246 22.72 -1.93 3.57
C ALA A 246 21.52 -1.02 3.30
N ALA A 247 20.53 -1.53 2.56
CA ALA A 247 19.29 -0.80 2.27
C ALA A 247 18.46 -0.52 3.55
N ALA A 248 18.39 -1.51 4.47
CA ALA A 248 17.70 -1.36 5.75
C ALA A 248 18.36 -0.33 6.67
N ALA A 249 19.71 -0.30 6.69
CA ALA A 249 20.46 0.70 7.43
C ALA A 249 20.16 2.12 6.93
N VAL A 250 20.18 2.34 5.61
CA VAL A 250 19.83 3.64 5.01
C VAL A 250 18.38 3.99 5.31
N PHE A 251 17.44 3.05 5.20
CA PHE A 251 16.03 3.30 5.50
C PHE A 251 15.85 3.82 6.93
N THR A 252 16.49 3.17 7.89
CA THR A 252 16.37 3.51 9.32
C THR A 252 17.10 4.82 9.64
N GLU A 253 18.33 5.00 9.16
CA GLU A 253 19.10 6.24 9.39
C GLU A 253 18.41 7.47 8.80
N LYS A 254 17.83 7.32 7.59
CA LYS A 254 17.22 8.42 6.84
C LYS A 254 15.71 8.56 7.04
N TRP A 255 15.12 7.97 8.08
CA TRP A 255 13.67 7.92 8.26
C TRP A 255 12.96 9.30 8.26
N GLN A 256 13.69 10.38 8.57
CA GLN A 256 13.17 11.75 8.50
C GLN A 256 13.52 12.49 7.20
N ALA A 257 14.39 11.94 6.36
CA ALA A 257 14.80 12.61 5.13
C ALA A 257 13.65 12.71 4.12
N PRO A 258 13.47 13.84 3.45
CA PRO A 258 12.37 14.02 2.49
C PRO A 258 12.46 13.09 1.27
N ASN A 259 13.64 12.54 0.98
CA ASN A 259 13.95 11.62 -0.11
C ASN A 259 14.48 10.27 0.41
N GLN A 260 13.97 9.80 1.54
CA GLN A 260 14.39 8.54 2.16
C GLN A 260 14.33 7.35 1.19
N ILE A 261 13.18 7.14 0.53
CA ILE A 261 12.97 6.02 -0.38
C ILE A 261 13.93 6.10 -1.58
N GLU A 262 14.20 7.31 -2.11
CA GLU A 262 15.17 7.52 -3.17
C GLU A 262 16.57 7.03 -2.77
N GLN A 263 17.06 7.39 -1.57
CA GLN A 263 18.36 6.97 -1.07
C GLN A 263 18.45 5.44 -0.86
N VAL A 264 17.37 4.81 -0.40
CA VAL A 264 17.28 3.34 -0.30
C VAL A 264 17.37 2.70 -1.69
N LEU A 265 16.65 3.24 -2.67
CA LEU A 265 16.70 2.76 -4.04
C LEU A 265 18.07 2.96 -4.69
N GLU A 266 18.74 4.08 -4.45
CA GLU A 266 20.13 4.30 -4.91
C GLU A 266 21.05 3.22 -4.35
N THR A 267 20.92 2.89 -3.06
CA THR A 267 21.72 1.83 -2.44
C THR A 267 21.50 0.48 -3.13
N ILE A 268 20.27 0.13 -3.47
CA ILE A 268 19.94 -1.14 -4.14
C ILE A 268 20.40 -1.13 -5.60
N LEU A 269 20.03 -0.12 -6.37
CA LEU A 269 20.23 -0.08 -7.82
C LEU A 269 21.70 0.13 -8.23
N LEU A 270 22.52 0.70 -7.34
CA LEU A 270 23.97 0.88 -7.58
C LEU A 270 24.81 -0.24 -6.95
N SER A 271 24.18 -1.23 -6.32
CA SER A 271 24.90 -2.39 -5.75
C SER A 271 25.44 -3.31 -6.82
N SER A 272 26.52 -4.04 -6.49
CA SER A 272 27.05 -5.10 -7.35
C SER A 272 26.03 -6.23 -7.55
N GLU A 273 25.22 -6.49 -6.55
CA GLU A 273 24.20 -7.53 -6.55
C GLU A 273 23.14 -7.24 -7.62
N PHE A 274 22.65 -6.00 -7.71
CA PHE A 274 21.71 -5.60 -8.75
C PHE A 274 22.34 -5.74 -10.16
N LEU A 275 23.61 -5.39 -10.32
CA LEU A 275 24.29 -5.42 -11.62
C LEU A 275 24.60 -6.85 -12.09
N THR A 276 24.77 -7.82 -11.19
CA THR A 276 25.22 -9.18 -11.50
C THR A 276 24.11 -10.22 -11.55
N THR A 277 22.91 -9.93 -11.04
CA THR A 277 21.76 -10.86 -11.00
C THR A 277 20.78 -10.68 -12.18
N TRP A 278 21.29 -10.19 -13.32
CA TRP A 278 20.45 -10.00 -14.50
C TRP A 278 19.82 -11.32 -14.97
N GLY A 279 18.46 -11.29 -15.15
CA GLY A 279 17.70 -12.43 -15.68
C GLY A 279 17.23 -13.45 -14.64
N GLU A 280 17.50 -13.26 -13.36
CA GLU A 280 17.05 -14.18 -12.29
C GLU A 280 15.57 -14.01 -11.92
N LYS A 281 15.02 -12.79 -12.02
CA LYS A 281 13.59 -12.55 -11.76
C LYS A 281 12.72 -13.07 -12.89
N VAL A 282 11.72 -13.89 -12.54
CA VAL A 282 10.65 -14.28 -13.45
C VAL A 282 9.66 -13.12 -13.58
N LYS A 283 9.39 -12.71 -14.81
CA LYS A 283 8.37 -11.69 -15.08
C LYS A 283 6.99 -12.19 -14.71
N ARG A 284 6.26 -11.39 -13.96
CA ARG A 284 4.84 -11.61 -13.67
C ARG A 284 4.01 -11.29 -14.92
N PRO A 285 2.75 -11.72 -15.02
CA PRO A 285 1.91 -11.49 -16.18
C PRO A 285 1.84 -10.03 -16.65
N PHE A 286 1.80 -9.06 -15.73
CA PHE A 286 1.80 -7.64 -16.07
C PHE A 286 3.07 -7.22 -16.80
N GLU A 287 4.21 -7.67 -16.35
CA GLU A 287 5.51 -7.37 -16.96
C GLU A 287 5.70 -8.10 -18.29
N ILE A 288 5.17 -9.32 -18.42
CA ILE A 288 5.17 -10.05 -19.70
C ILE A 288 4.36 -9.27 -20.73
N ALA A 289 3.11 -8.95 -20.41
CA ALA A 289 2.21 -8.24 -21.32
C ALA A 289 2.78 -6.86 -21.74
N THR A 290 3.18 -6.05 -20.76
CA THR A 290 3.70 -4.70 -21.04
C THR A 290 5.04 -4.74 -21.79
N SER A 291 5.95 -5.66 -21.48
CA SER A 291 7.23 -5.78 -22.21
C SER A 291 7.04 -6.31 -23.63
N ALA A 292 6.10 -7.23 -23.87
CA ALA A 292 5.78 -7.72 -25.22
C ALA A 292 5.22 -6.61 -26.10
N LEU A 293 4.26 -5.83 -25.59
CA LEU A 293 3.67 -4.69 -26.31
C LEU A 293 4.72 -3.62 -26.62
N ARG A 294 5.63 -3.33 -25.69
CA ARG A 294 6.73 -2.38 -25.91
C ARG A 294 7.73 -2.89 -26.94
N ALA A 295 8.14 -4.15 -26.84
CA ALA A 295 9.09 -4.76 -27.80
C ALA A 295 8.51 -4.82 -29.20
N GLY A 296 7.20 -5.09 -29.34
CA GLY A 296 6.49 -5.09 -30.61
C GLY A 296 6.18 -3.69 -31.15
N ASN A 297 6.53 -2.62 -30.43
CA ASN A 297 6.16 -1.24 -30.75
C ASN A 297 4.64 -1.10 -31.06
N CYS A 298 3.82 -1.85 -30.30
CA CYS A 298 2.38 -1.86 -30.49
C CYS A 298 1.78 -0.52 -30.04
N THR A 299 0.93 0.07 -30.87
CA THR A 299 0.13 1.22 -30.48
C THR A 299 -1.17 0.71 -29.88
N TRP A 300 -1.37 0.97 -28.59
CA TRP A 300 -2.63 0.69 -27.91
C TRP A 300 -3.16 1.97 -27.27
N ILE A 301 -4.32 2.39 -27.70
CA ILE A 301 -5.01 3.57 -27.18
C ILE A 301 -6.36 3.09 -26.67
N PRO A 302 -6.53 2.94 -25.35
CA PRO A 302 -7.82 2.59 -24.80
C PRO A 302 -8.83 3.70 -25.11
N GLY A 303 -10.01 3.29 -25.51
CA GLY A 303 -11.14 4.21 -25.72
C GLY A 303 -12.31 3.76 -24.87
N VAL A 304 -13.05 4.71 -24.32
CA VAL A 304 -14.17 4.49 -23.40
C VAL A 304 -15.24 3.54 -23.98
N ASP A 305 -15.30 3.39 -25.30
CA ASP A 305 -16.26 2.54 -26.01
C ASP A 305 -15.58 1.61 -27.05
N SER A 306 -14.26 1.38 -26.98
CA SER A 306 -13.61 0.51 -27.96
C SER A 306 -13.70 -0.96 -27.54
N GLY A 307 -14.26 -1.80 -28.40
CA GLY A 307 -14.28 -3.24 -28.23
C GLY A 307 -12.89 -3.82 -28.03
N ASP A 308 -11.86 -3.22 -28.64
CA ASP A 308 -10.47 -3.65 -28.54
C ASP A 308 -9.91 -3.49 -27.11
N THR A 309 -10.26 -2.41 -26.40
CA THR A 309 -9.86 -2.19 -25.01
C THR A 309 -10.50 -3.22 -24.10
N TRP A 310 -11.79 -3.47 -24.28
CA TRP A 310 -12.52 -4.46 -23.52
C TRP A 310 -11.96 -5.86 -23.75
N ASP A 311 -11.69 -6.24 -25.00
CA ASP A 311 -11.09 -7.52 -25.37
C ASP A 311 -9.71 -7.71 -24.75
N PHE A 312 -8.84 -6.69 -24.82
CA PHE A 312 -7.52 -6.75 -24.18
C PHE A 312 -7.62 -6.95 -22.68
N MET A 313 -8.41 -6.12 -22.00
CA MET A 313 -8.55 -6.19 -20.53
C MET A 313 -9.19 -7.50 -20.11
N TRP A 314 -10.16 -8.02 -20.87
CA TRP A 314 -10.79 -9.30 -20.59
C TRP A 314 -9.80 -10.47 -20.70
N ARG A 315 -9.01 -10.52 -21.78
CA ARG A 315 -7.98 -11.55 -21.99
C ARG A 315 -6.90 -11.44 -20.92
N TYR A 316 -6.42 -10.24 -20.65
CA TYR A 316 -5.44 -9.99 -19.62
C TYR A 316 -5.92 -10.43 -18.23
N ASN A 317 -7.16 -10.19 -17.86
CA ASN A 317 -7.71 -10.61 -16.57
C ASN A 317 -7.63 -12.14 -16.37
N GLY A 318 -7.64 -12.92 -17.45
CA GLY A 318 -7.44 -14.37 -17.41
C GLY A 318 -6.03 -14.80 -16.98
N THR A 319 -5.04 -13.90 -16.95
CA THR A 319 -3.67 -14.20 -16.48
C THR A 319 -3.55 -14.33 -14.95
N GLY A 320 -4.59 -13.89 -14.20
CA GLY A 320 -4.61 -13.92 -12.74
C GLY A 320 -3.99 -12.71 -12.04
N GLN A 321 -3.36 -11.76 -12.78
CA GLN A 321 -2.77 -10.55 -12.21
C GLN A 321 -3.52 -9.28 -12.67
N ARG A 322 -4.80 -9.20 -12.36
CA ARG A 322 -5.60 -8.00 -12.66
C ARG A 322 -5.11 -6.81 -11.81
N PRO A 323 -4.83 -5.63 -12.39
CA PRO A 323 -4.44 -4.47 -11.59
C PRO A 323 -5.46 -4.18 -10.48
N PHE A 324 -4.97 -4.02 -9.24
CA PHE A 324 -5.78 -3.81 -8.02
C PHE A 324 -6.81 -4.93 -7.76
N GLY A 325 -6.54 -6.14 -8.27
CA GLY A 325 -7.49 -7.26 -8.23
C GLY A 325 -7.19 -8.33 -7.19
N TRP A 326 -6.16 -8.17 -6.35
CA TRP A 326 -5.84 -9.13 -5.30
C TRP A 326 -6.71 -8.91 -4.06
N PRO A 327 -7.47 -9.94 -3.59
CA PRO A 327 -8.46 -9.73 -2.54
C PRO A 327 -7.88 -9.63 -1.13
N SER A 328 -6.70 -10.22 -0.87
CA SER A 328 -6.07 -10.23 0.45
C SER A 328 -5.14 -9.01 0.64
N PRO A 329 -4.99 -8.46 1.85
CA PRO A 329 -4.18 -7.27 2.11
C PRO A 329 -2.67 -7.45 1.88
N ASN A 330 -2.16 -8.69 1.81
CA ASN A 330 -0.74 -8.99 1.57
C ASN A 330 -0.25 -8.69 0.14
N GLY A 331 -1.16 -8.39 -0.81
CA GLY A 331 -0.82 -8.12 -2.21
C GLY A 331 -0.43 -9.35 -3.02
N TYR A 332 -0.24 -9.17 -4.33
CA TYR A 332 0.24 -10.22 -5.21
C TYR A 332 1.61 -10.73 -4.78
N PRO A 333 1.83 -12.04 -4.77
CA PRO A 333 3.16 -12.59 -4.47
C PRO A 333 4.20 -12.10 -5.51
N ASP A 334 5.40 -11.80 -5.04
CA ASP A 334 6.50 -11.32 -5.87
C ASP A 334 7.62 -12.37 -5.98
N THR A 335 7.22 -13.64 -6.05
CA THR A 335 8.12 -14.80 -6.16
C THR A 335 7.78 -15.65 -7.37
N ARG A 336 8.79 -16.32 -7.91
CA ARG A 336 8.72 -17.23 -9.05
C ARG A 336 7.63 -18.28 -8.91
N ASP A 337 7.57 -18.93 -7.76
CA ASP A 337 6.70 -20.10 -7.53
C ASP A 337 5.22 -19.78 -7.78
N ALA A 338 4.80 -18.55 -7.48
CA ALA A 338 3.43 -18.12 -7.71
C ALA A 338 3.06 -17.98 -9.19
N TRP A 339 4.05 -17.71 -10.06
CA TRP A 339 3.84 -17.35 -11.46
C TRP A 339 4.38 -18.38 -12.47
N GLU A 340 5.12 -19.39 -12.03
CA GLU A 340 5.65 -20.43 -12.91
C GLU A 340 4.67 -21.53 -13.29
N SER A 341 3.47 -21.54 -12.71
CA SER A 341 2.46 -22.52 -13.10
C SER A 341 2.06 -22.36 -14.57
N MET A 342 1.70 -23.47 -15.20
CA MET A 342 1.31 -23.50 -16.63
C MET A 342 0.16 -22.55 -16.97
N THR A 343 -0.79 -22.36 -16.03
CA THR A 343 -1.99 -21.56 -16.31
C THR A 343 -1.71 -20.06 -16.53
N PRO A 344 -1.01 -19.32 -15.66
CA PRO A 344 -0.67 -17.94 -15.92
C PRO A 344 0.20 -17.77 -17.17
N ARG A 345 1.14 -18.70 -17.43
CA ARG A 345 2.00 -18.65 -18.63
C ARG A 345 1.20 -18.83 -19.91
N VAL A 346 0.36 -19.89 -19.99
CA VAL A 346 -0.45 -20.14 -21.19
C VAL A 346 -1.45 -19.00 -21.45
N MET A 347 -2.05 -18.43 -20.39
CA MET A 347 -2.98 -17.32 -20.53
C MET A 347 -2.28 -16.02 -20.96
N SER A 348 -1.01 -15.82 -20.62
CA SER A 348 -0.20 -14.67 -21.07
C SER A 348 0.16 -14.73 -22.57
N TRP A 349 0.04 -15.91 -23.21
CA TRP A 349 0.36 -16.12 -24.63
C TRP A 349 -0.88 -16.11 -25.55
N ARG A 350 -2.08 -16.03 -25.01
CA ARG A 350 -3.36 -15.94 -25.73
C ARG A 350 -3.79 -14.49 -25.97
#